data_2d8994f422c9f4968192103670aa86d4
#
_entry.id   2d8994f422c9f4968192103670aa86d4
#
_cell.length_a   1.000
_cell.length_b   1.000
_cell.length_c   1.000
_cell.angle_alpha   90.00
_cell.angle_beta   90.00
_cell.angle_gamma   90.00
#
_symmetry.space_group_name_H-M   'P 1'
#
loop_
_entity.id
_entity.type
_entity.pdbx_description
1 polymer ?
#
loop_
_entity_poly.entity_id
_entity_poly.type
_entity_poly.pdbx_seq_one_letter_code
_entity_poly.pdbx_strand_id
1 'polypeptide(L)'
;KGRNIIGWDEILEGGLAPNATVMSWRGVEGGITAAKAGHDAIMTPSPYAYLDQYQEEPETAPTTIGGYNTLKKTYSYNPVPDDAEELIKKHIIGVQGNIWNEYMQNDERRDYQAFPRAIALAETGWTQNSRKNWNSFRNRMIEDFERMDVINVKACRNFFDVNINTHVYDGTLKAVLETFYPDAEIRYTTDGSAPTAKSELYTQPFIWEGNIDLQAAAFKGGKMLGKVNGKKLYANLISGKRYTTTPHWGWMSGDIFGENDVLLSLIHISEP
;
A
#
# COMPACT_ATOMS: atom_id res chain seq x y z
N LYS A 1 -8.02 17.16 -36.58
CA LYS A 1 -7.80 18.42 -35.83
C LYS A 1 -6.34 18.56 -35.32
N GLY A 2 -5.39 17.69 -35.77
CA GLY A 2 -3.97 17.77 -35.44
C GLY A 2 -3.62 17.52 -33.96
N ARG A 3 -4.47 16.78 -33.22
CA ARG A 3 -4.23 16.40 -31.81
C ARG A 3 -4.17 14.89 -31.67
N ASN A 4 -3.27 14.41 -30.81
CA ASN A 4 -3.23 13.02 -30.41
C ASN A 4 -4.24 12.77 -29.28
N ILE A 5 -4.68 11.53 -29.13
CA ILE A 5 -5.58 11.10 -28.08
C ILE A 5 -4.81 10.30 -27.03
N ILE A 6 -5.16 10.51 -25.76
CA ILE A 6 -4.79 9.64 -24.66
C ILE A 6 -6.10 9.07 -24.09
N GLY A 7 -6.19 7.76 -23.98
CA GLY A 7 -7.39 7.10 -23.44
C GLY A 7 -7.02 6.02 -22.43
N TRP A 8 -7.99 5.71 -21.58
CA TRP A 8 -7.89 4.56 -20.70
C TRP A 8 -7.79 3.26 -21.50
N ASP A 9 -7.32 2.19 -20.91
CA ASP A 9 -7.01 0.96 -21.63
C ASP A 9 -8.23 0.25 -22.24
N GLU A 10 -9.47 0.72 -21.98
CA GLU A 10 -10.67 0.32 -22.71
C GLU A 10 -10.63 0.65 -24.20
N ILE A 11 -9.84 1.65 -24.62
CA ILE A 11 -9.70 1.96 -26.06
C ILE A 11 -9.05 0.83 -26.86
N LEU A 12 -8.40 -0.14 -26.18
CA LEU A 12 -7.88 -1.36 -26.82
C LEU A 12 -9.01 -2.23 -27.40
N GLU A 13 -10.20 -2.20 -26.82
CA GLU A 13 -11.34 -3.03 -27.22
C GLU A 13 -11.90 -2.65 -28.60
N GLY A 14 -11.80 -1.37 -28.97
CA GLY A 14 -12.26 -0.84 -30.26
C GLY A 14 -11.19 -0.67 -31.32
N GLY A 15 -9.96 -1.06 -31.02
CA GLY A 15 -8.80 -0.76 -31.88
C GLY A 15 -8.25 0.64 -31.66
N LEU A 16 -6.93 0.79 -31.78
CA LEU A 16 -6.23 2.04 -31.51
C LEU A 16 -6.13 2.92 -32.76
N ALA A 17 -6.42 4.21 -32.61
CA ALA A 17 -6.07 5.21 -33.63
C ALA A 17 -4.53 5.29 -33.77
N PRO A 18 -3.97 5.62 -34.96
CA PRO A 18 -2.53 5.51 -35.21
C PRO A 18 -1.59 6.20 -34.21
N ASN A 19 -2.04 7.28 -33.57
CA ASN A 19 -1.25 8.04 -32.59
C ASN A 19 -1.89 8.06 -31.20
N ALA A 20 -2.65 7.02 -30.85
CA ALA A 20 -3.27 6.90 -29.53
C ALA A 20 -2.23 6.46 -28.50
N THR A 21 -2.24 7.09 -27.33
CA THR A 21 -1.51 6.69 -26.13
C THR A 21 -2.49 6.01 -25.16
N VAL A 22 -2.09 4.92 -24.55
CA VAL A 22 -2.94 4.13 -23.64
C VAL A 22 -2.55 4.38 -22.19
N MET A 23 -3.49 4.71 -21.32
CA MET A 23 -3.33 4.69 -19.87
C MET A 23 -3.78 3.35 -19.31
N SER A 24 -2.84 2.54 -18.84
CA SER A 24 -3.09 1.19 -18.33
C SER A 24 -3.44 1.22 -16.85
N TRP A 25 -4.73 1.12 -16.53
CA TRP A 25 -5.22 1.24 -15.14
C TRP A 25 -5.75 -0.06 -14.54
N ARG A 26 -6.34 -0.93 -15.36
CA ARG A 26 -6.87 -2.23 -14.91
C ARG A 26 -5.77 -3.22 -14.48
N GLY A 27 -4.52 -2.91 -14.84
CA GLY A 27 -3.33 -3.67 -14.55
C GLY A 27 -2.19 -3.20 -15.44
N VAL A 28 -1.18 -4.03 -15.64
CA VAL A 28 -0.02 -3.73 -16.50
C VAL A 28 -0.21 -4.22 -17.95
N GLU A 29 -1.10 -5.15 -18.16
CA GLU A 29 -1.28 -5.87 -19.44
C GLU A 29 -1.75 -4.96 -20.57
N GLY A 30 -2.62 -3.98 -20.28
CA GLY A 30 -3.07 -3.01 -21.27
C GLY A 30 -1.93 -2.18 -21.83
N GLY A 31 -1.04 -1.70 -20.98
CA GLY A 31 0.14 -0.95 -21.37
C GLY A 31 1.15 -1.80 -22.17
N ILE A 32 1.38 -3.03 -21.74
CA ILE A 32 2.25 -3.97 -22.46
C ILE A 32 1.69 -4.29 -23.85
N THR A 33 0.38 -4.52 -23.94
CA THR A 33 -0.31 -4.78 -25.21
C THR A 33 -0.19 -3.59 -26.17
N ALA A 34 -0.43 -2.37 -25.67
CA ALA A 34 -0.26 -1.15 -26.45
C ALA A 34 1.19 -0.99 -26.94
N ALA A 35 2.18 -1.17 -26.07
CA ALA A 35 3.59 -1.07 -26.37
C ALA A 35 4.03 -2.10 -27.43
N LYS A 36 3.59 -3.34 -27.34
CA LYS A 36 3.82 -4.37 -28.38
C LYS A 36 3.22 -4.02 -29.73
N ALA A 37 2.12 -3.28 -29.75
CA ALA A 37 1.49 -2.77 -30.97
C ALA A 37 2.14 -1.48 -31.50
N GLY A 38 3.19 -0.96 -30.84
CA GLY A 38 3.91 0.25 -31.25
C GLY A 38 3.25 1.55 -30.78
N HIS A 39 2.34 1.49 -29.82
CA HIS A 39 1.70 2.65 -29.19
C HIS A 39 2.33 3.00 -27.86
N ASP A 40 2.40 4.29 -27.55
CA ASP A 40 2.88 4.73 -26.25
C ASP A 40 1.88 4.36 -25.13
N ALA A 41 2.43 4.02 -23.97
CA ALA A 41 1.66 3.67 -22.78
C ALA A 41 2.12 4.46 -21.56
N ILE A 42 1.16 4.90 -20.76
CA ILE A 42 1.35 5.48 -19.43
C ILE A 42 0.85 4.44 -18.42
N MET A 43 1.74 4.05 -17.51
CA MET A 43 1.43 3.01 -16.53
C MET A 43 0.81 3.63 -15.28
N THR A 44 -0.44 3.25 -15.01
CA THR A 44 -1.21 3.75 -13.87
C THR A 44 -2.06 2.66 -13.20
N PRO A 45 -1.49 1.45 -12.96
CA PRO A 45 -2.27 0.31 -12.49
C PRO A 45 -2.85 0.58 -11.09
N SER A 46 -4.14 0.30 -10.94
CA SER A 46 -4.91 0.58 -9.72
C SER A 46 -4.25 0.09 -8.43
N PRO A 47 -3.65 -1.11 -8.35
CA PRO A 47 -3.03 -1.57 -7.11
C PRO A 47 -1.83 -0.75 -6.61
N TYR A 48 -1.21 0.07 -7.48
CA TYR A 48 0.03 0.79 -7.16
C TYR A 48 -0.09 2.31 -7.30
N ALA A 49 -0.91 2.77 -8.25
CA ALA A 49 -0.94 4.17 -8.69
C ALA A 49 -2.23 4.92 -8.34
N TYR A 50 -3.22 4.25 -7.74
CA TYR A 50 -4.45 4.88 -7.27
C TYR A 50 -4.24 5.40 -5.84
N LEU A 51 -4.03 6.71 -5.74
CA LEU A 51 -3.72 7.38 -4.48
C LEU A 51 -4.98 7.79 -3.70
N ASP A 52 -6.16 7.48 -4.19
CA ASP A 52 -7.45 7.61 -3.53
C ASP A 52 -7.85 6.39 -2.69
N GLN A 53 -7.07 5.30 -2.75
CA GLN A 53 -7.21 4.11 -1.91
C GLN A 53 -6.67 4.33 -0.49
N TYR A 54 -7.05 3.45 0.45
CA TYR A 54 -6.48 3.43 1.80
C TYR A 54 -4.95 3.25 1.76
N GLN A 55 -4.23 3.99 2.59
CA GLN A 55 -2.78 3.85 2.77
C GLN A 55 -2.37 3.42 4.17
N GLU A 56 -3.33 3.37 5.09
CA GLU A 56 -3.23 2.83 6.43
C GLU A 56 -4.47 1.98 6.73
N GLU A 57 -4.52 1.33 7.89
CA GLU A 57 -5.61 0.42 8.27
C GLU A 57 -6.98 1.11 8.13
N PRO A 58 -7.93 0.51 7.37
CA PRO A 58 -9.22 1.13 7.07
C PRO A 58 -10.05 1.50 8.31
N GLU A 59 -9.91 0.74 9.40
CA GLU A 59 -10.64 0.95 10.66
C GLU A 59 -10.30 2.28 11.33
N THR A 60 -9.09 2.80 11.09
CA THR A 60 -8.59 4.03 11.71
C THR A 60 -8.39 5.17 10.71
N ALA A 61 -8.45 4.86 9.42
CA ALA A 61 -8.27 5.82 8.33
C ALA A 61 -9.56 6.58 8.03
N PRO A 62 -9.46 7.79 7.51
CA PRO A 62 -10.60 8.46 6.92
C PRO A 62 -11.13 7.70 5.70
N THR A 63 -12.47 7.59 5.55
CA THR A 63 -13.15 6.81 4.49
C THR A 63 -12.64 7.14 3.09
N THR A 64 -12.39 6.11 2.28
CA THR A 64 -11.98 6.20 0.87
C THR A 64 -12.90 5.37 -0.02
N ILE A 65 -12.60 5.33 -1.33
CA ILE A 65 -13.29 4.47 -2.31
C ILE A 65 -13.12 2.96 -2.01
N GLY A 66 -12.18 2.60 -1.13
CA GLY A 66 -11.74 1.23 -0.89
C GLY A 66 -10.35 0.96 -1.47
N GLY A 67 -9.99 -0.31 -1.55
CA GLY A 67 -8.63 -0.71 -1.95
C GLY A 67 -7.58 -0.42 -0.87
N TYR A 68 -6.38 -1.01 -1.02
CA TYR A 68 -5.29 -0.81 -0.06
C TYR A 68 -3.95 -0.66 -0.79
N ASN A 69 -3.39 0.53 -0.74
CA ASN A 69 -2.16 0.88 -1.41
C ASN A 69 -1.21 1.65 -0.48
N THR A 70 -0.32 0.93 0.19
CA THR A 70 0.63 1.52 1.14
C THR A 70 1.78 2.24 0.42
N LEU A 71 2.52 3.09 1.14
CA LEU A 71 3.74 3.72 0.65
C LEU A 71 4.74 2.70 0.09
N LYS A 72 4.97 1.59 0.82
CA LYS A 72 5.88 0.52 0.40
C LYS A 72 5.40 -0.17 -0.88
N LYS A 73 4.09 -0.39 -1.02
CA LYS A 73 3.48 -0.99 -2.21
C LYS A 73 3.64 -0.09 -3.44
N THR A 74 3.33 1.20 -3.33
CA THR A 74 3.57 2.17 -4.42
C THR A 74 5.05 2.19 -4.82
N TYR A 75 5.97 2.24 -3.85
CA TYR A 75 7.40 2.23 -4.11
C TYR A 75 7.89 0.95 -4.78
N SER A 76 7.30 -0.21 -4.47
CA SER A 76 7.70 -1.50 -5.03
C SER A 76 7.34 -1.66 -6.51
N TYR A 77 6.45 -0.82 -7.04
CA TYR A 77 6.00 -0.92 -8.41
C TYR A 77 7.16 -0.74 -9.41
N ASN A 78 7.23 -1.64 -10.39
CA ASN A 78 8.13 -1.53 -11.54
C ASN A 78 7.29 -1.33 -12.81
N PRO A 79 7.25 -0.12 -13.39
CA PRO A 79 6.41 0.17 -14.56
C PRO A 79 6.90 -0.52 -15.83
N VAL A 80 8.18 -0.85 -15.90
CA VAL A 80 8.81 -1.52 -17.05
C VAL A 80 9.38 -2.84 -16.55
N PRO A 81 8.78 -4.01 -16.91
CA PRO A 81 9.35 -5.30 -16.53
C PRO A 81 10.84 -5.40 -16.89
N ASP A 82 11.64 -5.95 -15.98
CA ASP A 82 13.11 -5.99 -16.15
C ASP A 82 13.52 -6.82 -17.38
N ASP A 83 12.73 -7.85 -17.72
CA ASP A 83 12.89 -8.75 -18.86
C ASP A 83 12.12 -8.30 -20.12
N ALA A 84 11.52 -7.10 -20.11
CA ALA A 84 10.75 -6.61 -21.24
C ALA A 84 11.64 -6.39 -22.48
N GLU A 85 11.06 -6.69 -23.65
CA GLU A 85 11.68 -6.40 -24.94
C GLU A 85 11.91 -4.90 -25.13
N GLU A 86 12.93 -4.52 -25.92
CA GLU A 86 13.28 -3.11 -26.17
C GLU A 86 12.12 -2.30 -26.76
N LEU A 87 11.28 -2.92 -27.59
CA LEU A 87 10.07 -2.27 -28.11
C LEU A 87 9.12 -1.85 -26.98
N ILE A 88 8.90 -2.71 -25.99
CA ILE A 88 8.05 -2.42 -24.83
C ILE A 88 8.67 -1.31 -23.99
N LYS A 89 9.97 -1.41 -23.68
CA LYS A 89 10.70 -0.39 -22.91
C LYS A 89 10.60 1.00 -23.56
N LYS A 90 10.72 1.05 -24.90
CA LYS A 90 10.65 2.29 -25.66
C LYS A 90 9.28 2.96 -25.58
N HIS A 91 8.21 2.18 -25.55
CA HIS A 91 6.84 2.69 -25.61
C HIS A 91 6.18 2.87 -24.23
N ILE A 92 6.76 2.40 -23.12
CA ILE A 92 6.31 2.79 -21.79
C ILE A 92 6.94 4.13 -21.45
N ILE A 93 6.19 5.23 -21.63
CA ILE A 93 6.71 6.58 -21.55
C ILE A 93 6.65 7.21 -20.15
N GLY A 94 6.01 6.56 -19.19
CA GLY A 94 5.96 7.03 -17.81
C GLY A 94 4.91 6.38 -16.95
N VAL A 95 4.75 6.95 -15.74
CA VAL A 95 3.76 6.57 -14.74
C VAL A 95 2.85 7.72 -14.41
N GLN A 96 1.64 7.42 -13.95
CA GLN A 96 0.67 8.41 -13.47
C GLN A 96 0.06 7.95 -12.16
N GLY A 97 -0.09 8.87 -11.21
CA GLY A 97 -0.89 8.67 -9.99
C GLY A 97 -2.29 9.23 -10.19
N ASN A 98 -3.31 8.43 -9.86
CA ASN A 98 -4.71 8.84 -9.94
C ASN A 98 -5.23 9.21 -8.56
N ILE A 99 -5.95 10.32 -8.49
CA ILE A 99 -6.61 10.81 -7.29
C ILE A 99 -8.04 11.18 -7.68
N TRP A 100 -8.96 10.25 -7.50
CA TRP A 100 -10.38 10.49 -7.72
C TRP A 100 -11.01 11.15 -6.49
N ASN A 101 -11.95 12.04 -6.69
CA ASN A 101 -12.35 12.98 -5.64
C ASN A 101 -13.66 12.64 -4.92
N GLU A 102 -14.21 11.45 -5.12
CA GLU A 102 -15.49 11.02 -4.52
C GLU A 102 -15.51 11.16 -2.99
N TYR A 103 -14.34 10.96 -2.36
CA TYR A 103 -14.17 11.04 -0.89
C TYR A 103 -13.24 12.18 -0.46
N MET A 104 -12.94 13.15 -1.35
CA MET A 104 -12.04 14.28 -1.07
C MET A 104 -12.82 15.56 -0.89
N GLN A 105 -13.11 15.89 0.35
CA GLN A 105 -13.95 17.03 0.72
C GLN A 105 -13.22 18.38 0.72
N ASN A 106 -11.89 18.36 0.81
CA ASN A 106 -11.05 19.56 0.90
C ASN A 106 -9.59 19.26 0.52
N ASP A 107 -8.77 20.33 0.47
CA ASP A 107 -7.35 20.25 0.11
C ASP A 107 -6.53 19.42 1.07
N GLU A 108 -6.79 19.50 2.39
CA GLU A 108 -6.08 18.70 3.38
C GLU A 108 -6.31 17.19 3.17
N ARG A 109 -7.54 16.83 2.77
CA ARG A 109 -7.87 15.46 2.45
C ARG A 109 -7.14 14.98 1.19
N ARG A 110 -7.04 15.84 0.17
CA ARG A 110 -6.26 15.56 -1.04
C ARG A 110 -4.78 15.35 -0.71
N ASP A 111 -4.20 16.23 0.08
CA ASP A 111 -2.80 16.14 0.50
C ASP A 111 -2.54 14.84 1.29
N TYR A 112 -3.43 14.53 2.24
CA TYR A 112 -3.37 13.27 2.97
C TYR A 112 -3.39 12.06 2.03
N GLN A 113 -4.26 12.04 1.03
CA GLN A 113 -4.34 10.93 0.08
C GLN A 113 -3.12 10.86 -0.85
N ALA A 114 -2.64 12.00 -1.34
CA ALA A 114 -1.52 12.05 -2.27
C ALA A 114 -0.19 11.66 -1.60
N PHE A 115 0.08 12.24 -0.42
CA PHE A 115 1.40 12.14 0.21
C PHE A 115 1.40 11.21 1.41
N PRO A 116 2.50 10.44 1.59
CA PRO A 116 3.77 10.48 0.87
C PRO A 116 3.84 9.64 -0.43
N ARG A 117 2.78 8.95 -0.83
CA ARG A 117 2.81 8.00 -1.96
C ARG A 117 3.16 8.64 -3.30
N ALA A 118 2.77 9.90 -3.52
CA ALA A 118 3.15 10.63 -4.73
C ALA A 118 4.68 10.76 -4.88
N ILE A 119 5.42 10.91 -3.77
CA ILE A 119 6.89 10.93 -3.79
C ILE A 119 7.44 9.55 -4.18
N ALA A 120 6.86 8.47 -3.64
CA ALA A 120 7.24 7.10 -4.01
C ALA A 120 6.99 6.81 -5.48
N LEU A 121 5.84 7.26 -6.01
CA LEU A 121 5.51 7.09 -7.42
C LEU A 121 6.44 7.93 -8.32
N ALA A 122 6.78 9.14 -7.91
CA ALA A 122 7.76 9.97 -8.62
C ALA A 122 9.12 9.26 -8.71
N GLU A 123 9.64 8.71 -7.61
CA GLU A 123 10.88 7.95 -7.64
C GLU A 123 10.77 6.71 -8.55
N THR A 124 9.63 6.04 -8.55
CA THR A 124 9.35 4.91 -9.46
C THR A 124 9.42 5.33 -10.94
N GLY A 125 8.96 6.52 -11.28
CA GLY A 125 9.04 7.06 -12.64
C GLY A 125 10.42 7.56 -13.06
N TRP A 126 11.24 8.03 -12.12
CA TRP A 126 12.55 8.63 -12.40
C TRP A 126 13.74 7.70 -12.20
N THR A 127 13.57 6.62 -11.43
CA THR A 127 14.67 5.73 -11.02
C THR A 127 14.50 4.36 -11.65
N GLN A 128 15.52 3.89 -12.33
CA GLN A 128 15.56 2.51 -12.85
C GLN A 128 15.35 1.52 -11.70
N ASN A 129 14.55 0.48 -11.92
CA ASN A 129 14.18 -0.48 -10.90
C ASN A 129 15.40 -1.11 -10.18
N SER A 130 16.45 -1.45 -10.92
CA SER A 130 17.72 -1.99 -10.38
C SER A 130 18.48 -1.03 -9.46
N ARG A 131 18.16 0.26 -9.48
CA ARG A 131 18.78 1.30 -8.64
C ARG A 131 17.89 1.72 -7.48
N LYS A 132 16.65 1.26 -7.42
CA LYS A 132 15.75 1.56 -6.30
C LYS A 132 16.25 0.87 -5.03
N ASN A 133 16.22 1.61 -3.92
CA ASN A 133 16.63 1.11 -2.62
C ASN A 133 15.69 1.63 -1.54
N TRP A 134 14.85 0.75 -1.01
CA TRP A 134 13.83 1.09 -0.02
C TRP A 134 14.42 1.73 1.25
N ASN A 135 15.55 1.25 1.73
CA ASN A 135 16.18 1.82 2.93
C ASN A 135 16.70 3.25 2.66
N SER A 136 17.33 3.47 1.51
CA SER A 136 17.72 4.83 1.09
C SER A 136 16.52 5.75 0.94
N PHE A 137 15.43 5.27 0.33
CA PHE A 137 14.18 6.03 0.18
C PHE A 137 13.61 6.42 1.55
N ARG A 138 13.48 5.48 2.49
CA ARG A 138 12.98 5.77 3.84
C ARG A 138 13.79 6.86 4.55
N ASN A 139 15.11 6.83 4.42
CA ASN A 139 15.97 7.85 5.03
C ASN A 139 15.71 9.25 4.45
N ARG A 140 15.53 9.37 3.13
CA ARG A 140 15.19 10.65 2.48
C ARG A 140 13.79 11.14 2.84
N MET A 141 12.85 10.23 3.04
CA MET A 141 11.48 10.58 3.44
C MET A 141 11.40 11.38 4.74
N ILE A 142 12.37 11.24 5.66
CA ILE A 142 12.41 12.07 6.89
C ILE A 142 12.54 13.54 6.53
N GLU A 143 13.50 13.90 5.67
CA GLU A 143 13.67 15.26 5.19
C GLU A 143 12.49 15.75 4.34
N ASP A 144 11.89 14.85 3.54
CA ASP A 144 10.73 15.19 2.72
C ASP A 144 9.50 15.51 3.59
N PHE A 145 9.31 14.84 4.73
CA PHE A 145 8.29 15.22 5.69
C PHE A 145 8.55 16.59 6.31
N GLU A 146 9.81 16.94 6.63
CA GLU A 146 10.18 18.27 7.11
C GLU A 146 9.88 19.35 6.05
N ARG A 147 10.19 19.07 4.76
CA ARG A 147 9.86 19.98 3.64
C ARG A 147 8.35 20.15 3.48
N MET A 148 7.59 19.05 3.54
CA MET A 148 6.12 19.11 3.48
C MET A 148 5.53 19.92 4.62
N ASP A 149 6.09 19.83 5.83
CA ASP A 149 5.66 20.64 6.97
C ASP A 149 5.91 22.14 6.74
N VAL A 150 7.08 22.50 6.20
CA VAL A 150 7.42 23.90 5.88
C VAL A 150 6.44 24.52 4.88
N ILE A 151 6.02 23.77 3.87
CA ILE A 151 5.05 24.23 2.86
C ILE A 151 3.60 23.89 3.21
N ASN A 152 3.34 23.42 4.44
CA ASN A 152 2.02 23.12 4.99
C ASN A 152 1.23 22.03 4.24
N VAL A 153 1.89 21.04 3.64
CA VAL A 153 1.25 19.87 3.04
C VAL A 153 0.81 18.91 4.14
N LYS A 154 -0.45 18.54 4.16
CA LYS A 154 -1.07 17.67 5.19
C LYS A 154 -0.93 16.18 4.85
N ALA A 155 0.31 15.72 4.68
CA ALA A 155 0.62 14.33 4.34
C ALA A 155 0.13 13.33 5.41
N CYS A 156 -0.25 12.12 4.99
CA CYS A 156 -0.48 11.01 5.92
C CYS A 156 0.79 10.68 6.71
N ARG A 157 0.63 10.51 8.01
CA ARG A 157 1.76 10.31 8.94
C ARG A 157 2.02 8.86 9.33
N ASN A 158 1.37 7.90 8.68
CA ASN A 158 1.55 6.47 8.97
C ASN A 158 3.00 5.97 8.76
N PHE A 159 3.85 6.76 8.10
CA PHE A 159 5.29 6.52 8.01
C PHE A 159 5.96 6.42 9.40
N PHE A 160 5.43 7.12 10.38
CA PHE A 160 5.94 7.19 11.76
C PHE A 160 5.25 6.18 12.68
N ASP A 161 4.23 5.50 12.21
CA ASP A 161 3.42 4.56 12.99
C ASP A 161 3.96 3.13 12.91
N VAL A 162 3.40 2.25 13.74
CA VAL A 162 3.64 0.81 13.66
C VAL A 162 2.45 0.15 12.96
N ASN A 163 2.73 -0.60 11.90
CA ASN A 163 1.76 -1.48 11.26
C ASN A 163 1.74 -2.81 12.02
N ILE A 164 0.53 -3.27 12.37
CA ILE A 164 0.30 -4.54 13.07
C ILE A 164 -0.29 -5.53 12.06
N ASN A 165 0.52 -6.47 11.62
CA ASN A 165 0.13 -7.50 10.67
C ASN A 165 0.12 -8.88 11.34
N THR A 166 -0.65 -9.80 10.77
CA THR A 166 -0.62 -11.21 11.18
C THR A 166 -0.31 -12.07 9.98
N HIS A 167 0.67 -12.97 10.13
CA HIS A 167 1.10 -13.87 9.06
C HIS A 167 1.25 -15.30 9.57
N VAL A 168 1.04 -16.26 8.68
CA VAL A 168 1.30 -17.67 8.99
C VAL A 168 2.77 -17.97 8.69
N TYR A 169 3.52 -18.37 9.73
CA TYR A 169 4.88 -18.88 9.66
C TYR A 169 4.91 -20.31 10.20
N ASP A 170 5.39 -21.26 9.39
CA ASP A 170 5.47 -22.68 9.78
C ASP A 170 4.13 -23.25 10.31
N GLY A 171 3.03 -22.86 9.66
CA GLY A 171 1.68 -23.28 10.07
C GLY A 171 1.16 -22.62 11.35
N THR A 172 1.86 -21.62 11.86
CA THR A 172 1.47 -20.89 13.09
C THR A 172 1.25 -19.41 12.77
N LEU A 173 0.14 -18.86 13.27
CA LEU A 173 -0.17 -17.44 13.12
C LEU A 173 0.68 -16.61 14.08
N LYS A 174 1.43 -15.65 13.56
CA LYS A 174 2.30 -14.75 14.33
C LYS A 174 1.94 -13.30 14.08
N ALA A 175 2.05 -12.49 15.13
CA ALA A 175 2.00 -11.02 15.01
C ALA A 175 3.33 -10.49 14.50
N VAL A 176 3.26 -9.61 13.52
CA VAL A 176 4.42 -8.94 12.90
C VAL A 176 4.21 -7.44 13.03
N LEU A 177 5.17 -6.77 13.65
CA LEU A 177 5.15 -5.33 13.84
C LEU A 177 6.21 -4.68 12.93
N GLU A 178 5.81 -3.73 12.12
CA GLU A 178 6.70 -3.02 11.19
C GLU A 178 6.50 -1.51 11.29
N THR A 179 7.56 -0.73 11.11
CA THR A 179 7.47 0.71 10.89
C THR A 179 8.28 1.12 9.67
N PHE A 180 7.84 2.14 8.97
CA PHE A 180 8.60 2.69 7.85
C PHE A 180 9.72 3.62 8.31
N TYR A 181 9.65 4.17 9.52
CA TYR A 181 10.70 5.03 10.03
C TYR A 181 11.99 4.22 10.29
N PRO A 182 13.14 4.59 9.70
CA PRO A 182 14.38 3.82 9.86
C PRO A 182 14.93 3.88 11.29
N ASP A 183 15.50 2.75 11.74
CA ASP A 183 16.14 2.60 13.06
C ASP A 183 15.27 2.99 14.26
N ALA A 184 13.97 2.92 14.12
CA ALA A 184 13.07 3.11 15.26
C ALA A 184 12.98 1.82 16.09
N GLU A 185 12.87 1.99 17.40
CA GLU A 185 12.49 0.92 18.31
C GLU A 185 10.98 0.76 18.30
N ILE A 186 10.49 -0.43 18.05
CA ILE A 186 9.07 -0.74 18.21
C ILE A 186 8.85 -1.26 19.63
N ARG A 187 7.99 -0.58 20.37
CA ARG A 187 7.54 -0.98 21.71
C ARG A 187 6.09 -1.39 21.67
N TYR A 188 5.72 -2.42 22.43
CA TYR A 188 4.37 -2.92 22.44
C TYR A 188 3.90 -3.38 23.83
N THR A 189 2.58 -3.53 23.96
CA THR A 189 1.89 -4.13 25.11
C THR A 189 0.80 -5.08 24.58
N THR A 190 0.35 -6.02 25.41
CA THR A 190 -0.68 -7.01 25.04
C THR A 190 -1.94 -6.91 25.88
N ASP A 191 -2.02 -5.93 26.77
CA ASP A 191 -3.09 -5.70 27.75
C ASP A 191 -3.95 -4.47 27.43
N GLY A 192 -3.74 -3.84 26.24
CA GLY A 192 -4.46 -2.64 25.81
C GLY A 192 -3.89 -1.33 26.37
N SER A 193 -2.88 -1.39 27.24
CA SER A 193 -2.22 -0.16 27.71
C SER A 193 -1.36 0.48 26.61
N ALA A 194 -1.27 1.82 26.60
CA ALA A 194 -0.41 2.51 25.66
C ALA A 194 1.06 2.20 25.95
N PRO A 195 1.85 1.77 24.91
CA PRO A 195 3.26 1.49 25.09
C PRO A 195 4.06 2.76 25.40
N THR A 196 5.09 2.60 26.19
CA THR A 196 6.06 3.63 26.56
C THR A 196 7.46 3.22 26.07
N ALA A 197 8.45 4.10 26.15
CA ALA A 197 9.83 3.77 25.86
C ALA A 197 10.41 2.64 26.72
N LYS A 198 9.72 2.26 27.83
CA LYS A 198 10.11 1.18 28.72
C LYS A 198 9.30 -0.12 28.52
N SER A 199 8.29 -0.09 27.67
CA SER A 199 7.50 -1.28 27.32
C SER A 199 8.34 -2.29 26.56
N GLU A 200 7.83 -3.49 26.34
CA GLU A 200 8.56 -4.58 25.70
C GLU A 200 9.05 -4.17 24.30
N LEU A 201 10.30 -4.52 24.01
CA LEU A 201 10.93 -4.25 22.71
C LEU A 201 10.59 -5.37 21.73
N TYR A 202 9.99 -5.02 20.63
CA TYR A 202 9.75 -5.95 19.54
C TYR A 202 11.05 -6.24 18.77
N THR A 203 11.45 -7.51 18.72
CA THR A 203 12.67 -7.96 18.03
C THR A 203 12.38 -8.99 16.94
N GLN A 204 11.26 -9.70 17.03
CA GLN A 204 10.87 -10.76 16.08
C GLN A 204 9.38 -11.04 16.15
N PRO A 205 8.79 -11.65 15.09
CA PRO A 205 7.40 -12.10 15.13
C PRO A 205 7.12 -13.01 16.30
N PHE A 206 5.99 -12.81 16.98
CA PHE A 206 5.62 -13.58 18.16
C PHE A 206 4.22 -14.21 18.02
N ILE A 207 4.06 -15.35 18.68
CA ILE A 207 2.78 -16.05 18.85
C ILE A 207 2.11 -15.48 20.09
N TRP A 208 0.78 -15.38 20.08
CA TRP A 208 0.00 -15.02 21.26
C TRP A 208 -0.96 -16.14 21.63
N GLU A 209 -1.33 -16.20 22.90
CA GLU A 209 -2.32 -17.14 23.45
C GLU A 209 -3.58 -16.38 23.87
N GLY A 210 -4.74 -16.99 23.64
CA GLY A 210 -6.02 -16.38 23.99
C GLY A 210 -6.31 -15.10 23.24
N ASN A 211 -7.04 -14.20 23.88
CA ASN A 211 -7.38 -12.89 23.34
C ASN A 211 -6.45 -11.85 23.93
N ILE A 212 -5.82 -11.04 23.10
CA ILE A 212 -4.98 -9.92 23.53
C ILE A 212 -5.43 -8.61 22.89
N ASP A 213 -5.22 -7.51 23.60
CA ASP A 213 -5.36 -6.16 23.05
C ASP A 213 -3.95 -5.61 22.82
N LEU A 214 -3.45 -5.84 21.60
CA LEU A 214 -2.10 -5.47 21.20
C LEU A 214 -2.05 -3.98 20.87
N GLN A 215 -1.18 -3.25 21.57
CA GLN A 215 -0.88 -1.83 21.28
C GLN A 215 0.59 -1.70 20.92
N ALA A 216 0.93 -0.91 19.89
CA ALA A 216 2.30 -0.74 19.47
C ALA A 216 2.57 0.72 19.03
N ALA A 217 3.80 1.18 19.29
CA ALA A 217 4.27 2.49 18.85
C ALA A 217 5.77 2.45 18.54
N ALA A 218 6.20 3.32 17.64
CA ALA A 218 7.58 3.51 17.26
C ALA A 218 8.24 4.61 18.11
N PHE A 219 9.47 4.36 18.53
CA PHE A 219 10.27 5.27 19.35
C PHE A 219 11.66 5.53 18.74
N LYS A 220 12.18 6.72 18.91
CA LYS A 220 13.57 7.08 18.59
C LYS A 220 14.12 7.94 19.71
N GLY A 221 15.25 7.50 20.31
CA GLY A 221 15.86 8.22 21.42
C GLY A 221 14.89 8.41 22.62
N GLY A 222 14.04 7.45 22.90
CA GLY A 222 13.06 7.49 23.98
C GLY A 222 11.81 8.34 23.71
N LYS A 223 11.70 9.01 22.54
CA LYS A 223 10.52 9.78 22.14
C LYS A 223 9.66 8.97 21.18
N MET A 224 8.35 8.99 21.38
CA MET A 224 7.38 8.41 20.45
C MET A 224 7.36 9.24 19.17
N LEU A 225 7.34 8.55 17.99
CA LEU A 225 7.41 9.18 16.67
C LEU A 225 6.03 9.52 16.10
N GLY A 226 5.13 8.55 16.06
CA GLY A 226 3.79 8.68 15.52
C GLY A 226 2.72 8.48 16.60
N LYS A 227 1.62 7.84 16.23
CA LYS A 227 0.53 7.48 17.15
C LYS A 227 0.70 6.04 17.64
N VAL A 228 0.00 5.70 18.73
CA VAL A 228 -0.19 4.32 19.15
C VAL A 228 -1.21 3.67 18.21
N ASN A 229 -0.86 2.55 17.63
CA ASN A 229 -1.78 1.70 16.88
C ASN A 229 -2.12 0.47 17.71
N GLY A 230 -3.40 0.07 17.67
CA GLY A 230 -3.90 -1.07 18.43
C GLY A 230 -4.66 -2.03 17.52
N LYS A 231 -4.59 -3.31 17.88
CA LYS A 231 -5.36 -4.38 17.23
C LYS A 231 -5.73 -5.46 18.24
N LYS A 232 -7.01 -5.81 18.32
CA LYS A 232 -7.44 -6.97 19.11
C LYS A 232 -7.15 -8.23 18.33
N LEU A 233 -6.37 -9.12 18.91
CA LEU A 233 -5.98 -10.40 18.31
C LEU A 233 -6.64 -11.53 19.10
N TYR A 234 -7.23 -12.47 18.36
CA TYR A 234 -7.97 -13.60 18.90
C TYR A 234 -7.26 -14.89 18.48
N ALA A 235 -6.87 -15.73 19.45
CA ALA A 235 -6.39 -17.06 19.17
C ALA A 235 -7.54 -18.07 19.39
N ASN A 236 -7.88 -18.81 18.35
CA ASN A 236 -8.91 -19.84 18.38
C ASN A 236 -8.44 -21.13 17.69
N LEU A 237 -9.26 -22.19 17.73
CA LEU A 237 -8.90 -23.50 17.20
C LEU A 237 -8.61 -23.57 15.71
N ILE A 238 -9.08 -22.57 14.94
CA ILE A 238 -8.86 -22.48 13.50
C ILE A 238 -7.74 -21.53 13.12
N SER A 239 -7.22 -20.74 14.07
CA SER A 239 -6.12 -19.80 13.83
C SER A 239 -4.90 -20.53 13.26
N GLY A 240 -4.41 -20.09 12.10
CA GLY A 240 -3.27 -20.70 11.40
C GLY A 240 -3.58 -22.02 10.68
N LYS A 241 -4.82 -22.51 10.69
CA LYS A 241 -5.19 -23.75 9.97
C LYS A 241 -5.46 -23.46 8.49
N ARG A 242 -5.10 -24.43 7.63
CA ARG A 242 -5.52 -24.40 6.23
C ARG A 242 -7.03 -24.60 6.14
N TYR A 243 -7.67 -23.87 5.27
CA TYR A 243 -9.09 -23.97 4.99
C TYR A 243 -9.34 -23.94 3.49
N THR A 244 -10.46 -24.47 3.07
CA THR A 244 -10.97 -24.33 1.71
C THR A 244 -12.26 -23.52 1.75
N THR A 245 -12.34 -22.50 0.92
CA THR A 245 -13.57 -21.74 0.74
C THR A 245 -14.29 -22.22 -0.51
N THR A 246 -15.62 -22.37 -0.42
CA THR A 246 -16.44 -22.47 -1.61
C THR A 246 -16.54 -21.07 -2.21
N PRO A 247 -16.24 -20.86 -3.51
CA PRO A 247 -16.36 -19.56 -4.12
C PRO A 247 -17.79 -19.03 -3.94
N HIS A 248 -17.92 -17.89 -3.25
CA HIS A 248 -19.19 -17.17 -3.23
C HIS A 248 -19.18 -16.20 -4.40
N TRP A 249 -20.22 -16.25 -5.23
CA TRP A 249 -20.40 -15.35 -6.34
C TRP A 249 -20.61 -13.92 -5.82
N GLY A 250 -19.54 -13.12 -5.89
CA GLY A 250 -19.57 -11.70 -5.53
C GLY A 250 -18.39 -10.98 -6.17
N TRP A 251 -18.63 -9.78 -6.63
CA TRP A 251 -17.69 -8.91 -7.35
C TRP A 251 -16.39 -8.56 -6.60
N MET A 252 -16.17 -9.10 -5.39
CA MET A 252 -15.03 -8.80 -4.54
C MET A 252 -14.19 -10.04 -4.16
N SER A 253 -14.28 -11.13 -4.90
CA SER A 253 -13.66 -12.40 -4.50
C SER A 253 -12.29 -12.66 -5.14
N GLY A 254 -11.41 -11.74 -5.29
CA GLY A 254 -10.14 -12.10 -5.92
C GLY A 254 -8.90 -11.52 -5.25
N ASP A 255 -8.89 -10.22 -4.96
CA ASP A 255 -7.60 -9.56 -4.80
C ASP A 255 -7.46 -8.66 -3.55
N ILE A 256 -8.46 -8.62 -2.67
CA ILE A 256 -8.42 -7.71 -1.50
C ILE A 256 -7.84 -8.40 -0.27
N PHE A 257 -7.97 -9.71 -0.17
CA PHE A 257 -7.47 -10.48 0.97
C PHE A 257 -6.47 -11.52 0.48
N GLY A 258 -5.24 -11.51 0.96
CA GLY A 258 -4.34 -12.65 0.83
C GLY A 258 -4.99 -13.89 1.45
N GLU A 259 -4.57 -15.08 1.04
CA GLU A 259 -5.13 -16.37 1.53
C GLU A 259 -5.23 -16.47 3.07
N ASN A 260 -4.52 -15.61 3.81
CA ASN A 260 -4.49 -15.57 5.26
C ASN A 260 -5.46 -14.56 5.89
N ASP A 261 -5.93 -13.56 5.14
CA ASP A 261 -6.76 -12.47 5.68
C ASP A 261 -8.25 -12.87 5.81
N VAL A 262 -8.70 -13.83 5.01
CA VAL A 262 -10.10 -14.35 5.07
C VAL A 262 -10.41 -15.01 6.41
N LEU A 263 -9.43 -15.63 7.06
CA LEU A 263 -9.60 -16.23 8.38
C LEU A 263 -9.87 -15.19 9.49
N LEU A 264 -9.30 -14.00 9.37
CA LEU A 264 -9.53 -12.90 10.33
C LEU A 264 -10.91 -12.27 10.16
N SER A 265 -11.44 -12.24 8.92
CA SER A 265 -12.75 -11.69 8.62
C SER A 265 -13.91 -12.63 9.03
N LEU A 266 -13.73 -13.94 8.95
CA LEU A 266 -14.74 -14.93 9.36
C LEU A 266 -14.95 -15.00 10.88
N ILE A 267 -14.00 -14.53 11.69
CA ILE A 267 -14.11 -14.47 13.15
C ILE A 267 -15.12 -13.41 13.60
N HIS A 268 -15.42 -12.43 12.78
CA HIS A 268 -16.44 -11.41 13.06
C HIS A 268 -17.89 -11.83 12.75
N ILE A 269 -18.12 -12.97 12.12
CA ILE A 269 -19.45 -13.38 11.65
C ILE A 269 -20.17 -14.35 12.60
N SER A 270 -19.52 -14.85 13.63
CA SER A 270 -20.07 -15.88 14.49
C SER A 270 -20.17 -15.53 15.97
N GLU A 271 -20.78 -14.39 16.30
CA GLU A 271 -21.45 -14.28 17.60
C GLU A 271 -22.95 -14.01 17.38
N PRO A 272 -23.83 -14.81 18.02
CA PRO A 272 -25.28 -14.62 17.97
C PRO A 272 -25.74 -13.38 18.72
#